data_3b02702789a150fc55c4838b896e9918
#
_entry.id   3b02702789a150fc55c4838b896e9918
#
_cell.length_a   1.000
_cell.length_b   1.000
_cell.length_c   1.000
_cell.angle_alpha   90.00
_cell.angle_beta   90.00
_cell.angle_gamma   90.00
#
_symmetry.space_group_name_H-M   'P 1'
#
loop_
_entity.id
_entity.type
_entity.pdbx_description
1 polymer ?
#
loop_
_entity_poly.entity_id
_entity_poly.type
_entity_poly.pdbx_seq_one_letter_code
_entity_poly.pdbx_strand_id
1 'polypeptide(L)'
;LPGNTSRALWRKQLPFEAAPQLVSPASGWLVNANNAPWLATDATANLRRGAYSPLLGIEENVTNRALRSVALLSPMRRISSEALWRVKMDTGYDSAGGERRYIARVLALDTGGRPDLAQALRLLRSWDGTLDGRGAADALAFLLIKYPFRNIY
;
A
#
# COMPACT_ATOMS: atom_id res chain seq x y z
N LEU A 1 7.42 10.98 -23.59
CA LEU A 1 7.27 11.11 -25.06
C LEU A 1 7.62 12.54 -25.47
N PRO A 2 8.41 12.74 -26.52
CA PRO A 2 8.72 14.10 -27.01
C PRO A 2 7.45 14.76 -27.55
N GLY A 3 7.08 15.93 -27.01
CA GLY A 3 5.89 16.67 -27.43
C GLY A 3 6.05 17.52 -28.71
N ASN A 4 7.25 17.50 -29.29
CA ASN A 4 7.63 18.35 -30.43
C ASN A 4 7.61 17.62 -31.78
N THR A 5 7.03 16.43 -31.86
CA THR A 5 6.97 15.63 -33.10
C THR A 5 5.61 14.99 -33.30
N SER A 6 5.10 15.02 -34.52
CA SER A 6 3.85 14.34 -34.89
C SER A 6 3.90 12.81 -34.73
N ARG A 7 5.09 12.22 -34.60
CA ARG A 7 5.26 10.78 -34.31
C ARG A 7 4.77 10.42 -32.90
N ALA A 8 4.73 11.38 -31.97
CA ALA A 8 4.26 11.21 -30.60
C ALA A 8 2.74 11.40 -30.45
N LEU A 9 2.04 11.79 -31.51
CA LEU A 9 0.58 11.93 -31.48
C LEU A 9 -0.09 10.55 -31.43
N TRP A 10 -1.05 10.44 -30.56
CA TRP A 10 -1.89 9.25 -30.47
C TRP A 10 -2.73 9.13 -31.74
N ARG A 11 -2.61 8.02 -32.44
CA ARG A 11 -3.29 7.77 -33.71
C ARG A 11 -4.50 6.85 -33.56
N LYS A 12 -4.59 6.12 -32.45
CA LYS A 12 -5.65 5.13 -32.19
C LYS A 12 -5.92 5.02 -30.71
N GLN A 13 -7.19 4.98 -30.35
CA GLN A 13 -7.62 4.60 -29.01
C GLN A 13 -7.64 3.07 -28.90
N LEU A 14 -7.23 2.55 -27.76
CA LEU A 14 -7.45 1.14 -27.42
C LEU A 14 -8.94 0.90 -27.17
N PRO A 15 -9.47 -0.27 -27.53
CA PRO A 15 -10.84 -0.62 -27.19
C PRO A 15 -10.98 -0.73 -25.67
N PHE A 16 -12.17 -0.45 -25.17
CA PHE A 16 -12.46 -0.48 -23.72
C PHE A 16 -12.10 -1.82 -23.08
N GLU A 17 -12.30 -2.93 -23.81
CA GLU A 17 -12.03 -4.29 -23.39
C GLU A 17 -10.54 -4.59 -23.18
N ALA A 18 -9.66 -3.75 -23.74
CA ALA A 18 -8.21 -3.88 -23.52
C ALA A 18 -7.79 -3.33 -22.14
N ALA A 19 -8.62 -2.54 -21.49
CA ALA A 19 -8.36 -2.04 -20.14
C ALA A 19 -8.67 -3.12 -19.08
N PRO A 20 -7.97 -3.12 -17.94
CA PRO A 20 -8.31 -4.02 -16.83
C PRO A 20 -9.74 -3.79 -16.34
N GLN A 21 -10.51 -4.87 -16.30
CA GLN A 21 -11.89 -4.85 -15.83
C GLN A 21 -12.08 -5.97 -14.80
N LEU A 22 -12.67 -5.62 -13.67
CA LEU A 22 -13.01 -6.56 -12.61
C LEU A 22 -14.45 -6.30 -12.17
N VAL A 23 -15.34 -7.17 -12.57
CA VAL A 23 -16.78 -7.06 -12.31
C VAL A 23 -17.23 -8.21 -11.43
N SER A 24 -17.94 -7.89 -10.34
CA SER A 24 -18.52 -8.86 -9.40
C SER A 24 -17.52 -9.97 -8.97
N PRO A 25 -16.37 -9.61 -8.39
CA PRO A 25 -15.40 -10.63 -7.96
C PRO A 25 -16.01 -11.58 -6.95
N ALA A 26 -15.57 -12.83 -6.93
CA ALA A 26 -16.07 -13.86 -6.02
C ALA A 26 -15.90 -13.49 -4.52
N SER A 27 -14.95 -12.61 -4.21
CA SER A 27 -14.76 -12.04 -2.87
C SER A 27 -15.94 -11.17 -2.38
N GLY A 28 -16.74 -10.65 -3.31
CA GLY A 28 -17.87 -9.76 -3.00
C GLY A 28 -17.49 -8.31 -2.67
N TRP A 29 -16.21 -7.93 -2.80
CA TRP A 29 -15.72 -6.58 -2.51
C TRP A 29 -14.61 -6.13 -3.45
N LEU A 30 -14.47 -4.83 -3.58
CA LEU A 30 -13.40 -4.15 -4.30
C LEU A 30 -12.84 -3.02 -3.46
N VAL A 31 -11.53 -2.78 -3.56
CA VAL A 31 -10.85 -1.62 -2.97
C VAL A 31 -10.09 -0.84 -4.03
N ASN A 32 -10.07 0.48 -3.85
CA ASN A 32 -9.18 1.36 -4.58
C ASN A 32 -8.54 2.36 -3.59
N ALA A 33 -7.24 2.26 -3.46
CA ALA A 33 -6.41 3.13 -2.63
C ALA A 33 -5.21 3.66 -3.44
N ASN A 34 -5.43 4.02 -4.71
CA ASN A 34 -4.41 4.41 -5.68
C ASN A 34 -3.40 3.28 -5.94
N ASN A 35 -3.89 2.06 -6.02
CA ASN A 35 -3.10 0.85 -6.22
C ASN A 35 -3.32 0.29 -7.63
N ALA A 36 -2.41 -0.59 -8.03
CA ALA A 36 -2.54 -1.35 -9.26
C ALA A 36 -3.80 -2.23 -9.27
N PRO A 37 -4.43 -2.47 -10.44
CA PRO A 37 -5.68 -3.24 -10.56
C PRO A 37 -5.59 -4.68 -10.02
N TRP A 38 -4.40 -5.27 -9.99
CA TRP A 38 -4.14 -6.62 -9.43
C TRP A 38 -3.97 -6.65 -7.92
N LEU A 39 -4.34 -5.57 -7.24
CA LEU A 39 -4.45 -5.47 -5.78
C LEU A 39 -5.82 -4.85 -5.38
N ALA A 40 -6.87 -5.15 -6.13
CA ALA A 40 -8.17 -4.52 -5.96
C ALA A 40 -9.16 -5.37 -5.17
N THR A 41 -8.83 -6.65 -4.91
CA THR A 41 -9.69 -7.58 -4.18
C THR A 41 -8.86 -8.72 -3.57
N ASP A 42 -9.51 -9.81 -3.15
CA ASP A 42 -8.85 -11.03 -2.70
C ASP A 42 -7.91 -11.61 -3.77
N ALA A 43 -6.78 -12.20 -3.34
CA ALA A 43 -5.74 -12.71 -4.22
C ALA A 43 -6.23 -13.70 -5.27
N THR A 44 -7.24 -14.51 -4.93
CA THR A 44 -7.80 -15.53 -5.84
C THR A 44 -8.71 -14.94 -6.91
N ALA A 45 -9.31 -13.78 -6.64
CA ALA A 45 -10.24 -13.09 -7.54
C ALA A 45 -9.60 -11.90 -8.27
N ASN A 46 -8.36 -11.56 -7.97
CA ASN A 46 -7.65 -10.45 -8.60
C ASN A 46 -7.31 -10.70 -10.07
N LEU A 47 -7.17 -9.60 -10.80
CA LEU A 47 -6.63 -9.61 -12.15
C LEU A 47 -5.16 -10.03 -12.14
N ARG A 48 -4.73 -10.67 -13.22
CA ARG A 48 -3.33 -11.07 -13.42
C ARG A 48 -2.61 -10.02 -14.25
N ARG A 49 -1.56 -9.42 -13.71
CA ARG A 49 -0.75 -8.40 -14.40
C ARG A 49 -0.33 -8.83 -15.81
N GLY A 50 0.16 -10.07 -15.97
CA GLY A 50 0.64 -10.60 -17.25
C GLY A 50 -0.43 -10.77 -18.34
N ALA A 51 -1.72 -10.57 -18.01
CA ALA A 51 -2.82 -10.61 -18.98
C ALA A 51 -2.99 -9.27 -19.74
N TYR A 52 -2.28 -8.22 -19.37
CA TYR A 52 -2.47 -6.87 -19.91
C TYR A 52 -1.19 -6.35 -20.57
N SER A 53 -1.37 -5.60 -21.66
CA SER A 53 -0.25 -4.99 -22.37
C SER A 53 0.48 -3.96 -21.52
N PRO A 54 1.82 -3.96 -21.48
CA PRO A 54 2.60 -2.92 -20.81
C PRO A 54 2.40 -1.54 -21.44
N LEU A 55 1.91 -1.47 -22.68
CA LEU A 55 1.59 -0.21 -23.36
C LEU A 55 0.42 0.56 -22.72
N LEU A 56 -0.36 -0.09 -21.84
CA LEU A 56 -1.39 0.57 -21.06
C LEU A 56 -0.81 1.56 -20.03
N GLY A 57 0.49 1.46 -19.72
CA GLY A 57 1.14 2.36 -18.78
C GLY A 57 0.57 2.31 -17.36
N ILE A 58 0.05 1.15 -16.95
CA ILE A 58 -0.56 0.99 -15.62
C ILE A 58 0.53 1.10 -14.56
N GLU A 59 0.34 2.01 -13.62
CA GLU A 59 1.25 2.19 -12.48
C GLU A 59 1.18 0.99 -11.52
N GLU A 60 2.36 0.57 -11.05
CA GLU A 60 2.54 -0.57 -10.15
C GLU A 60 2.51 -0.18 -8.67
N ASN A 61 1.65 0.76 -8.33
CA ASN A 61 1.58 1.25 -6.95
C ASN A 61 1.05 0.20 -5.99
N VAL A 62 1.81 -0.05 -4.92
CA VAL A 62 1.39 -0.85 -3.77
C VAL A 62 1.43 0.05 -2.54
N THR A 63 0.31 0.60 -2.18
CA THR A 63 0.18 1.48 -1.02
C THR A 63 -0.12 0.68 0.25
N ASN A 64 0.31 1.19 1.42
CA ASN A 64 -0.07 0.59 2.70
C ASN A 64 -1.60 0.48 2.84
N ARG A 65 -2.34 1.50 2.43
CA ARG A 65 -3.82 1.51 2.48
C ARG A 65 -4.42 0.35 1.70
N ALA A 66 -3.88 0.04 0.51
CA ALA A 66 -4.35 -1.09 -0.29
C ALA A 66 -4.05 -2.43 0.40
N LEU A 67 -2.82 -2.63 0.86
CA LEU A 67 -2.42 -3.85 1.59
C LEU A 67 -3.28 -4.06 2.84
N ARG A 68 -3.46 -3.02 3.67
CA ARG A 68 -4.29 -3.09 4.88
C ARG A 68 -5.75 -3.39 4.56
N SER A 69 -6.32 -2.72 3.56
CA SER A 69 -7.72 -2.97 3.16
C SER A 69 -7.92 -4.42 2.72
N VAL A 70 -7.02 -4.95 1.89
CA VAL A 70 -7.06 -6.35 1.47
C VAL A 70 -6.90 -7.29 2.67
N ALA A 71 -5.89 -7.07 3.52
CA ALA A 71 -5.64 -7.91 4.69
C ALA A 71 -6.82 -7.95 5.67
N LEU A 72 -7.51 -6.82 5.85
CA LEU A 72 -8.65 -6.71 6.75
C LEU A 72 -9.93 -7.28 6.16
N LEU A 73 -10.16 -7.13 4.85
CA LEU A 73 -11.39 -7.60 4.19
C LEU A 73 -11.34 -9.09 3.83
N SER A 74 -10.17 -9.62 3.43
CA SER A 74 -10.04 -11.01 2.96
C SER A 74 -10.57 -12.09 3.94
N PRO A 75 -10.40 -11.99 5.27
CA PRO A 75 -10.95 -12.97 6.19
C PRO A 75 -12.45 -12.82 6.44
N MET A 76 -13.09 -11.75 5.96
CA MET A 76 -14.48 -11.45 6.26
C MET A 76 -15.43 -12.18 5.29
N ARG A 77 -16.28 -13.05 5.80
CA ARG A 77 -17.35 -13.68 5.01
C ARG A 77 -18.54 -12.75 4.76
N ARG A 78 -18.78 -11.82 5.66
CA ARG A 78 -19.82 -10.79 5.58
C ARG A 78 -19.24 -9.47 6.07
N ILE A 79 -19.52 -8.41 5.36
CA ILE A 79 -19.03 -7.07 5.70
C ILE A 79 -20.24 -6.26 6.16
N SER A 80 -20.34 -6.01 7.47
CA SER A 80 -21.33 -5.10 8.04
C SER A 80 -20.86 -3.64 7.89
N SER A 81 -21.77 -2.70 8.12
CA SER A 81 -21.43 -1.28 8.14
C SER A 81 -20.36 -0.96 9.17
N GLU A 82 -20.41 -1.58 10.35
CA GLU A 82 -19.43 -1.40 11.43
C GLU A 82 -18.06 -1.99 11.04
N ALA A 83 -18.06 -3.16 10.35
CA ALA A 83 -16.83 -3.76 9.85
C ALA A 83 -16.18 -2.88 8.78
N LEU A 84 -16.97 -2.36 7.84
CA LEU A 84 -16.49 -1.43 6.81
C LEU A 84 -15.94 -0.14 7.43
N TRP A 85 -16.63 0.40 8.44
CA TRP A 85 -16.15 1.58 9.17
C TRP A 85 -14.80 1.34 9.85
N ARG A 86 -14.63 0.18 10.50
CA ARG A 86 -13.34 -0.19 11.11
C ARG A 86 -12.22 -0.29 10.07
N VAL A 87 -12.50 -0.87 8.90
CA VAL A 87 -11.51 -0.92 7.81
C VAL A 87 -11.15 0.49 7.33
N LYS A 88 -12.16 1.35 7.17
CA LYS A 88 -11.95 2.74 6.72
C LYS A 88 -11.14 3.57 7.71
N MET A 89 -11.30 3.32 9.00
CA MET A 89 -10.63 4.07 10.08
C MET A 89 -9.38 3.38 10.61
N ASP A 90 -8.94 2.29 9.96
CA ASP A 90 -7.71 1.60 10.35
C ASP A 90 -6.48 2.47 10.12
N THR A 91 -5.63 2.56 11.12
CA THR A 91 -4.38 3.32 11.11
C THR A 91 -3.14 2.43 11.07
N GLY A 92 -3.33 1.14 10.82
CA GLY A 92 -2.29 0.14 10.83
C GLY A 92 -1.39 0.17 9.60
N TYR A 93 -0.18 -0.32 9.79
CA TYR A 93 0.75 -0.60 8.70
C TYR A 93 0.86 -2.11 8.48
N ASP A 94 0.65 -2.53 7.24
CA ASP A 94 0.73 -3.93 6.86
C ASP A 94 2.15 -4.47 6.98
N SER A 95 2.30 -5.70 7.51
CA SER A 95 3.61 -6.33 7.71
C SER A 95 4.38 -6.54 6.39
N ALA A 96 3.67 -6.73 5.27
CA ALA A 96 4.25 -6.82 3.94
C ALA A 96 4.50 -5.45 3.30
N GLY A 97 4.12 -4.35 3.95
CA GLY A 97 4.32 -2.98 3.46
C GLY A 97 5.78 -2.54 3.45
N GLY A 98 6.08 -1.57 2.59
CA GLY A 98 7.42 -0.98 2.48
C GLY A 98 7.85 -0.32 3.78
N GLU A 99 6.92 0.36 4.44
CA GLU A 99 7.12 1.09 5.70
C GLU A 99 7.52 0.15 6.83
N ARG A 100 6.84 -0.98 6.99
CA ARG A 100 7.17 -2.00 8.01
C ARG A 100 8.52 -2.63 7.74
N ARG A 101 8.83 -2.94 6.49
CA ARG A 101 10.17 -3.45 6.11
C ARG A 101 11.26 -2.43 6.36
N TYR A 102 10.99 -1.13 6.14
CA TYR A 102 11.93 -0.06 6.46
C TYR A 102 12.18 0.04 7.96
N ILE A 103 11.13 0.06 8.78
CA ILE A 103 11.27 0.05 10.25
C ILE A 103 12.05 -1.18 10.73
N ALA A 104 11.81 -2.36 10.16
CA ALA A 104 12.56 -3.57 10.50
C ALA A 104 14.06 -3.43 10.21
N ARG A 105 14.44 -2.77 9.12
CA ARG A 105 15.85 -2.46 8.81
C ARG A 105 16.44 -1.46 9.81
N VAL A 106 15.69 -0.44 10.20
CA VAL A 106 16.13 0.52 11.22
C VAL A 106 16.37 -0.18 12.56
N LEU A 107 15.47 -1.09 12.95
CA LEU A 107 15.61 -1.87 14.18
C LEU A 107 16.81 -2.83 14.19
N ALA A 108 17.35 -3.18 13.03
CA ALA A 108 18.51 -4.04 12.86
C ALA A 108 19.84 -3.25 12.84
N LEU A 109 19.82 -1.92 12.92
CA LEU A 109 21.03 -1.10 12.92
C LEU A 109 21.86 -1.35 14.19
N ASP A 110 23.17 -1.44 14.02
CA ASP A 110 24.11 -1.33 15.13
C ASP A 110 24.17 0.13 15.62
N THR A 111 24.07 0.32 16.91
CA THR A 111 24.11 1.66 17.52
C THR A 111 25.53 2.19 17.69
N GLY A 112 26.57 1.37 17.44
CA GLY A 112 27.97 1.77 17.59
C GLY A 112 28.30 2.27 19.00
N GLY A 113 27.64 1.72 20.02
CA GLY A 113 27.81 2.14 21.42
C GLY A 113 27.12 3.46 21.78
N ARG A 114 26.31 4.07 20.91
CA ARG A 114 25.54 5.29 21.13
C ARG A 114 24.31 5.02 22.02
N PRO A 115 24.28 5.48 23.29
CA PRO A 115 23.17 5.18 24.21
C PRO A 115 21.85 5.84 23.80
N ASP A 116 21.90 7.01 23.18
CA ASP A 116 20.76 7.73 22.63
C ASP A 116 20.09 6.95 21.50
N LEU A 117 20.88 6.39 20.56
CA LEU A 117 20.34 5.53 19.49
C LEU A 117 19.80 4.22 20.05
N ALA A 118 20.48 3.61 21.02
CA ALA A 118 19.98 2.41 21.69
C ALA A 118 18.64 2.66 22.39
N GLN A 119 18.46 3.82 23.00
CA GLN A 119 17.17 4.24 23.60
C GLN A 119 16.09 4.42 22.54
N ALA A 120 16.39 5.10 21.44
CA ALA A 120 15.45 5.29 20.35
C ALA A 120 15.01 3.95 19.72
N LEU A 121 15.94 3.01 19.51
CA LEU A 121 15.59 1.68 19.00
C LEU A 121 14.75 0.87 20.01
N ARG A 122 14.99 0.99 21.32
CA ARG A 122 14.12 0.37 22.34
C ARG A 122 12.70 0.92 22.28
N LEU A 123 12.56 2.25 22.16
CA LEU A 123 11.25 2.88 21.99
C LEU A 123 10.57 2.41 20.71
N LEU A 124 11.28 2.40 19.59
CA LEU A 124 10.73 1.96 18.29
C LEU A 124 10.29 0.48 18.30
N ARG A 125 10.98 -0.40 19.06
CA ARG A 125 10.56 -1.81 19.22
C ARG A 125 9.21 -1.97 19.91
N SER A 126 8.78 -0.98 20.73
CA SER A 126 7.46 -1.01 21.37
C SER A 126 6.33 -0.51 20.44
N TRP A 127 6.64 -0.06 19.23
CA TRP A 127 5.61 0.34 18.27
C TRP A 127 4.82 -0.87 17.78
N ASP A 128 3.51 -0.82 17.96
CA ASP A 128 2.59 -1.92 17.59
C ASP A 128 2.29 -2.01 16.09
N GLY A 129 2.74 -1.04 15.31
CA GLY A 129 2.50 -0.97 13.87
C GLY A 129 1.27 -0.17 13.49
N THR A 130 0.71 0.60 14.43
CA THR A 130 -0.36 1.57 14.16
C THR A 130 0.14 3.01 14.33
N LEU A 131 -0.56 3.97 13.77
CA LEU A 131 -0.35 5.39 14.00
C LEU A 131 -1.66 6.00 14.49
N ASP A 132 -2.05 5.65 15.71
CA ASP A 132 -3.28 6.14 16.33
C ASP A 132 -3.05 7.37 17.25
N GLY A 133 -1.80 7.85 17.31
CA GLY A 133 -1.40 9.01 18.13
C GLY A 133 -1.18 8.65 19.60
N ARG A 134 -1.10 7.38 19.96
CA ARG A 134 -0.94 6.92 21.33
C ARG A 134 0.49 6.50 21.62
N GLY A 135 1.21 7.38 22.28
CA GLY A 135 2.54 7.08 22.77
C GLY A 135 3.69 7.59 21.90
N ALA A 136 4.88 7.61 22.50
CA ALA A 136 6.07 8.17 21.90
C ALA A 136 6.61 7.29 20.74
N ALA A 137 6.31 6.01 20.74
CA ALA A 137 6.72 5.09 19.67
C ALA A 137 6.05 5.43 18.33
N ASP A 138 4.77 5.85 18.36
CA ASP A 138 4.04 6.32 17.18
C ASP A 138 4.70 7.56 16.57
N ALA A 139 5.04 8.53 17.39
CA ALA A 139 5.70 9.75 16.93
C ALA A 139 7.04 9.45 16.26
N LEU A 140 7.84 8.55 16.85
CA LEU A 140 9.12 8.14 16.29
C LEU A 140 8.94 7.36 14.99
N ALA A 141 8.02 6.41 14.94
CA ALA A 141 7.70 5.65 13.73
C ALA A 141 7.18 6.57 12.62
N PHE A 142 6.29 7.50 12.93
CA PHE A 142 5.78 8.50 11.98
C PHE A 142 6.90 9.32 11.36
N LEU A 143 7.82 9.85 12.15
CA LEU A 143 8.94 10.65 11.65
C LEU A 143 9.85 9.81 10.73
N LEU A 144 10.14 8.58 11.10
CA LEU A 144 10.97 7.68 10.30
C LEU A 144 10.30 7.30 8.97
N ILE A 145 8.99 7.06 8.98
CA ILE A 145 8.23 6.71 7.78
C ILE A 145 8.06 7.92 6.86
N LYS A 146 7.70 9.08 7.43
CA LYS A 146 7.42 10.29 6.68
C LYS A 146 8.55 10.71 5.75
N TYR A 147 9.80 10.63 6.19
CA TYR A 147 10.93 11.13 5.41
C TYR A 147 11.23 10.31 4.16
N PRO A 148 11.42 8.97 4.23
CA PRO A 148 11.71 8.16 3.05
C PRO A 148 10.54 8.01 2.09
N PHE A 149 9.30 8.06 2.60
CA PHE A 149 8.09 7.80 1.82
C PHE A 149 7.31 9.07 1.45
N ARG A 150 7.86 10.25 1.70
CA ARG A 150 7.20 11.55 1.47
C ARG A 150 6.72 11.78 0.04
N ASN A 151 7.36 11.18 -0.94
CA ASN A 151 7.09 11.38 -2.37
C ASN A 151 6.30 10.22 -3.00
N ILE A 152 5.76 9.32 -2.21
CA ILE A 152 5.00 8.15 -2.69
C ILE A 152 3.48 8.41 -2.59
N TYR A 153 3.09 9.52 -1.95
CA TYR A 153 1.69 9.93 -1.75
C TYR A 153 1.43 11.32 -2.28
#